data_104d8c2103348a6fdd830aa1d4672e69
#
_entry.id   104d8c2103348a6fdd830aa1d4672e69
#
_cell.length_a   1.000
_cell.length_b   1.000
_cell.length_c   1.000
_cell.angle_alpha   90.00
_cell.angle_beta   90.00
_cell.angle_gamma   90.00
#
_symmetry.space_group_name_H-M   'P 1'
#
loop_
_entity.id
_entity.type
_entity.pdbx_description
1 polymer ?
#
loop_
_entity_poly.entity_id
_entity_poly.type
_entity_poly.pdbx_seq_one_letter_code
_entity_poly.pdbx_strand_id
1 'polypeptide(L)'
;NSIFVSDGKLLFSGLITPLYDFNTMEKVCDIPTLQNGAKSFVHNFYQYDDLYASNLTSFSSLGLSDGESFVPVEIPRMKKAKFHVDDIASNNWNRGLARYGNRLVIGSSPARILVYNLETQEFEKEIRLEQDIRHAIHGLEILDEV
;
A
#
# COMPACT_ATOMS: atom_id res chain seq x y z
N ASN A 1 3.75 -6.60 -5.17
CA ASN A 1 3.79 -8.04 -5.16
C ASN A 1 2.92 -8.58 -4.02
N SER A 2 1.82 -9.15 -4.39
CA SER A 2 0.81 -9.69 -3.50
C SER A 2 0.22 -10.95 -4.09
N ILE A 3 -0.26 -11.83 -3.21
CA ILE A 3 -1.14 -12.94 -3.54
C ILE A 3 -2.20 -13.01 -2.44
N PHE A 4 -3.47 -13.05 -2.80
CA PHE A 4 -4.58 -13.03 -1.85
C PHE A 4 -5.87 -13.57 -2.48
N VAL A 5 -6.86 -13.87 -1.64
CA VAL A 5 -8.18 -14.29 -2.09
C VAL A 5 -9.17 -13.14 -1.90
N SER A 6 -9.94 -12.82 -2.93
CA SER A 6 -11.04 -11.87 -2.90
C SER A 6 -12.20 -12.41 -3.74
N ASP A 7 -13.41 -12.42 -3.20
CA ASP A 7 -14.64 -12.90 -3.85
C ASP A 7 -14.50 -14.30 -4.48
N GLY A 8 -13.79 -15.20 -3.78
CA GLY A 8 -13.52 -16.56 -4.23
C GLY A 8 -12.51 -16.70 -5.36
N LYS A 9 -11.87 -15.61 -5.78
CA LYS A 9 -10.79 -15.58 -6.77
C LYS A 9 -9.43 -15.52 -6.09
N LEU A 10 -8.46 -16.25 -6.61
CA LEU A 10 -7.07 -16.10 -6.23
C LEU A 10 -6.43 -15.02 -7.10
N LEU A 11 -6.06 -13.91 -6.50
CA LEU A 11 -5.48 -12.76 -7.19
C LEU A 11 -3.99 -12.61 -6.88
N PHE A 12 -3.22 -12.14 -7.86
CA PHE A 12 -1.80 -11.86 -7.66
C PHE A 12 -1.31 -10.66 -8.45
N SER A 13 -0.27 -10.00 -7.94
CA SER A 13 0.48 -8.95 -8.64
C SER A 13 1.98 -9.11 -8.42
N GLY A 14 2.78 -8.64 -9.36
CA GLY A 14 4.22 -8.44 -9.17
C GLY A 14 4.54 -7.00 -8.74
N LEU A 15 5.83 -6.69 -8.72
CA LEU A 15 6.32 -5.37 -8.29
C LEU A 15 5.89 -4.24 -9.24
N ILE A 16 5.81 -4.53 -10.53
CA ILE A 16 5.46 -3.60 -11.61
C ILE A 16 4.44 -4.21 -12.58
N THR A 17 3.69 -5.22 -12.13
CA THR A 17 2.67 -5.87 -12.94
C THR A 17 1.27 -5.54 -12.45
N PRO A 18 0.26 -5.51 -13.33
CA PRO A 18 -1.13 -5.41 -12.95
C PRO A 18 -1.56 -6.50 -11.96
N LEU A 19 -2.76 -6.35 -11.43
CA LEU A 19 -3.46 -7.39 -10.69
C LEU A 19 -4.11 -8.37 -11.68
N TYR A 20 -3.85 -9.66 -11.48
CA TYR A 20 -4.38 -10.75 -12.32
C TYR A 20 -5.18 -11.74 -11.50
N ASP A 21 -6.19 -12.31 -12.12
CA ASP A 21 -6.82 -13.54 -11.65
C ASP A 21 -5.90 -14.74 -11.99
N PHE A 22 -5.52 -15.50 -10.98
CA PHE A 22 -4.58 -16.63 -11.14
C PHE A 22 -5.14 -17.76 -12.03
N ASN A 23 -6.46 -17.99 -11.98
CA ASN A 23 -7.07 -19.11 -12.70
C ASN A 23 -7.29 -18.79 -14.18
N THR A 24 -7.68 -17.55 -14.49
CA THR A 24 -7.98 -17.14 -15.87
C THR A 24 -6.82 -16.42 -16.55
N MET A 25 -5.86 -15.91 -15.77
CA MET A 25 -4.77 -15.02 -16.21
C MET A 25 -5.28 -13.71 -16.80
N GLU A 26 -6.54 -13.38 -16.55
CA GLU A 26 -7.12 -12.10 -16.97
C GLU A 26 -6.65 -10.97 -16.05
N LYS A 27 -6.40 -9.82 -16.67
CA LYS A 27 -6.09 -8.60 -15.94
C LYS A 27 -7.35 -8.08 -15.24
N VAL A 28 -7.29 -7.94 -13.92
CA VAL A 28 -8.40 -7.43 -13.09
C VAL A 28 -8.30 -5.93 -12.89
N CYS A 29 -7.09 -5.42 -12.62
CA CYS A 29 -6.86 -4.00 -12.40
C CYS A 29 -5.46 -3.62 -12.89
N ASP A 30 -5.29 -2.44 -13.46
CA ASP A 30 -4.01 -1.96 -13.96
C ASP A 30 -3.11 -1.43 -12.83
N ILE A 31 -1.82 -1.28 -13.11
CA ILE A 31 -0.93 -0.63 -12.16
C ILE A 31 -1.09 0.88 -12.19
N PRO A 32 -1.01 1.55 -11.03
CA PRO A 32 -1.03 3.00 -10.98
C PRO A 32 0.07 3.62 -11.85
N THR A 33 -0.34 4.49 -12.73
CA THR A 33 0.57 5.23 -13.61
C THR A 33 0.35 6.73 -13.39
N LEU A 34 1.42 7.48 -13.17
CA LEU A 34 1.33 8.93 -13.08
C LEU A 34 1.00 9.57 -14.43
N GLN A 35 0.56 10.82 -14.44
CA GLN A 35 0.24 11.58 -15.65
C GLN A 35 1.39 11.65 -16.66
N ASN A 36 2.65 11.58 -16.21
CA ASN A 36 3.83 11.53 -17.06
C ASN A 36 4.19 10.11 -17.57
N GLY A 37 3.35 9.11 -17.30
CA GLY A 37 3.56 7.72 -17.69
C GLY A 37 4.47 6.91 -16.74
N ALA A 38 4.99 7.50 -15.68
CA ALA A 38 5.81 6.78 -14.70
C ALA A 38 4.97 5.79 -13.90
N LYS A 39 5.50 4.56 -13.75
CA LYS A 39 4.88 3.49 -12.96
C LYS A 39 5.53 3.40 -11.58
N SER A 40 4.72 3.19 -10.56
CA SER A 40 5.24 2.93 -9.21
C SER A 40 5.66 1.48 -9.05
N PHE A 41 6.64 1.24 -8.18
CA PHE A 41 6.72 -0.06 -7.54
C PHE A 41 5.54 -0.23 -6.59
N VAL A 42 4.82 -1.33 -6.75
CA VAL A 42 3.61 -1.63 -5.98
C VAL A 42 3.94 -2.71 -4.96
N HIS A 43 3.65 -2.43 -3.69
CA HIS A 43 3.63 -3.43 -2.64
C HIS A 43 2.21 -3.55 -2.08
N ASN A 44 1.79 -4.78 -1.78
CA ASN A 44 0.47 -5.06 -1.22
C ASN A 44 -0.65 -4.46 -2.08
N PHE A 45 -0.92 -5.12 -3.19
CA PHE A 45 -2.07 -4.80 -4.03
C PHE A 45 -3.24 -5.66 -3.57
N TYR A 46 -4.34 -5.05 -3.13
CA TYR A 46 -5.52 -5.72 -2.62
C TYR A 46 -6.80 -5.18 -3.24
N GLN A 47 -7.79 -6.05 -3.36
CA GLN A 47 -9.18 -5.69 -3.60
C GLN A 47 -9.96 -5.83 -2.30
N TYR A 48 -10.74 -4.81 -1.98
CA TYR A 48 -11.65 -4.77 -0.84
C TYR A 48 -13.01 -4.32 -1.33
N ASP A 49 -13.95 -5.24 -1.51
CA ASP A 49 -15.22 -4.98 -2.19
C ASP A 49 -14.96 -4.36 -3.58
N ASP A 50 -15.51 -3.19 -3.88
CA ASP A 50 -15.28 -2.47 -5.13
C ASP A 50 -14.04 -1.56 -5.12
N LEU A 51 -13.28 -1.53 -4.03
CA LEU A 51 -12.09 -0.71 -3.89
C LEU A 51 -10.82 -1.53 -4.13
N TYR A 52 -9.95 -1.02 -4.99
CA TYR A 52 -8.57 -1.49 -5.12
C TYR A 52 -7.64 -0.55 -4.34
N ALA A 53 -6.79 -1.13 -3.51
CA ALA A 53 -5.81 -0.39 -2.72
C ALA A 53 -4.41 -0.96 -2.90
N SER A 54 -3.41 -0.10 -2.97
CA SER A 54 -2.01 -0.51 -3.09
C SER A 54 -1.04 0.49 -2.47
N ASN A 55 0.09 0.00 -1.98
CA ASN A 55 1.20 0.85 -1.60
C ASN A 55 2.01 1.23 -2.84
N LEU A 56 1.96 2.50 -3.22
CA LEU A 56 2.77 3.08 -4.30
C LEU A 56 4.14 3.49 -3.73
N THR A 57 4.99 2.50 -3.51
CA THR A 57 6.22 2.64 -2.73
C THR A 57 7.17 3.69 -3.30
N SER A 58 7.35 3.75 -4.62
CA SER A 58 8.22 4.73 -5.26
C SER A 58 7.70 6.18 -5.15
N PHE A 59 6.40 6.35 -4.93
CA PHE A 59 5.76 7.66 -4.85
C PHE A 59 5.45 8.08 -3.42
N SER A 60 5.80 7.22 -2.43
CA SER A 60 5.47 7.46 -1.03
C SER A 60 3.98 7.75 -0.81
N SER A 61 3.13 7.02 -1.52
CA SER A 61 1.67 7.24 -1.56
C SER A 61 0.91 5.94 -1.35
N LEU A 62 -0.33 6.05 -0.94
CA LEU A 62 -1.35 5.02 -1.06
C LEU A 62 -2.08 5.24 -2.38
N GLY A 63 -2.27 4.20 -3.16
CA GLY A 63 -3.10 4.23 -4.38
C GLY A 63 -4.48 3.67 -4.08
N LEU A 64 -5.53 4.41 -4.42
CA LEU A 64 -6.91 3.98 -4.34
C LEU A 64 -7.53 3.99 -5.73
N SER A 65 -8.37 2.99 -6.06
CA SER A 65 -9.02 2.89 -7.36
C SER A 65 -10.36 2.19 -7.25
N ASP A 66 -11.27 2.56 -8.13
CA ASP A 66 -12.53 1.87 -8.44
C ASP A 66 -12.38 0.82 -9.58
N GLY A 67 -11.16 0.56 -10.01
CA GLY A 67 -10.84 -0.34 -11.14
C GLY A 67 -10.50 0.39 -12.44
N GLU A 68 -10.91 1.64 -12.62
CA GLU A 68 -10.66 2.43 -13.84
C GLU A 68 -9.41 3.31 -13.73
N SER A 69 -9.29 4.02 -12.62
CA SER A 69 -8.18 4.96 -12.40
C SER A 69 -7.67 4.93 -10.97
N PHE A 70 -6.40 5.24 -10.77
CA PHE A 70 -5.81 5.35 -9.45
C PHE A 70 -5.69 6.80 -9.00
N VAL A 71 -6.19 7.06 -7.80
CA VAL A 71 -5.98 8.33 -7.09
C VAL A 71 -4.88 8.13 -6.06
N PRO A 72 -3.71 8.81 -6.21
CA PRO A 72 -2.67 8.76 -5.21
C PRO A 72 -3.05 9.61 -3.99
N VAL A 73 -2.96 9.02 -2.81
CA VAL A 73 -3.11 9.71 -1.54
C VAL A 73 -1.71 9.89 -0.94
N GLU A 74 -1.24 11.11 -0.83
CA GLU A 74 0.08 11.41 -0.29
C GLU A 74 0.14 11.04 1.19
N ILE A 75 1.15 10.24 1.55
CA ILE A 75 1.36 9.82 2.93
C ILE A 75 2.24 10.86 3.65
N PRO A 76 1.82 11.37 4.81
CA PRO A 76 2.60 12.35 5.57
C PRO A 76 4.01 11.85 5.85
N ARG A 77 5.04 12.65 5.54
CA ARG A 77 6.43 12.28 5.79
C ARG A 77 6.75 12.31 7.27
N MET A 78 7.49 11.31 7.74
CA MET A 78 7.98 11.33 9.10
C MET A 78 9.04 12.44 9.26
N LYS A 79 8.78 13.38 10.16
CA LYS A 79 9.78 14.37 10.59
C LYS A 79 10.86 13.65 11.41
N LYS A 80 12.12 13.97 11.21
CA LYS A 80 13.28 13.41 11.94
C LYS A 80 13.60 11.93 11.62
N ALA A 81 13.27 11.46 10.41
CA ALA A 81 13.76 10.16 9.93
C ALA A 81 15.30 10.17 9.89
N LYS A 82 15.93 9.07 10.31
CA LYS A 82 17.38 8.89 10.24
C LYS A 82 17.74 8.19 8.94
N PHE A 83 18.59 8.81 8.15
CA PHE A 83 19.07 8.31 6.86
C PHE A 83 20.51 7.82 6.98
N HIS A 84 20.85 6.83 6.16
CA HIS A 84 22.19 6.30 5.96
C HIS A 84 22.58 6.41 4.49
N VAL A 85 23.86 6.67 4.20
CA VAL A 85 24.33 7.03 2.84
C VAL A 85 24.06 5.92 1.80
N ASP A 86 24.08 4.65 2.22
CA ASP A 86 23.96 3.50 1.32
C ASP A 86 22.59 2.80 1.40
N ASP A 87 21.59 3.47 1.99
CA ASP A 87 20.28 2.86 2.16
C ASP A 87 19.44 2.91 0.89
N ILE A 88 18.89 1.77 0.52
CA ILE A 88 17.89 1.65 -0.54
C ILE A 88 16.53 2.17 -0.07
N ALA A 89 16.23 2.02 1.23
CA ALA A 89 14.99 2.48 1.82
C ALA A 89 14.92 4.02 1.87
N SER A 90 13.73 4.55 1.77
CA SER A 90 13.46 5.98 1.87
C SER A 90 12.34 6.26 2.87
N ASN A 91 12.23 7.52 3.27
CA ASN A 91 11.11 7.95 4.10
C ASN A 91 9.78 7.74 3.36
N ASN A 92 8.82 7.11 4.02
CA ASN A 92 7.54 6.67 3.47
C ASN A 92 7.63 5.53 2.44
N TRP A 93 8.57 4.64 2.60
CA TRP A 93 8.60 3.43 1.80
C TRP A 93 7.58 2.44 2.35
N ASN A 94 6.34 2.52 1.83
CA ASN A 94 5.19 1.77 2.32
C ASN A 94 5.22 0.34 1.81
N ARG A 95 5.05 -0.64 2.71
CA ARG A 95 5.14 -2.07 2.38
C ARG A 95 4.13 -2.96 3.09
N GLY A 96 3.51 -2.49 4.18
CA GLY A 96 2.43 -3.16 4.86
C GLY A 96 1.09 -2.52 4.48
N LEU A 97 0.05 -3.32 4.27
CA LEU A 97 -1.31 -2.84 4.03
C LEU A 97 -2.31 -3.86 4.56
N ALA A 98 -3.29 -3.39 5.31
CA ALA A 98 -4.42 -4.18 5.76
C ALA A 98 -5.67 -3.29 5.85
N ARG A 99 -6.86 -3.90 5.89
CA ARG A 99 -8.13 -3.19 6.05
C ARG A 99 -8.82 -3.62 7.35
N TYR A 100 -9.39 -2.64 8.04
CA TYR A 100 -10.28 -2.87 9.18
C TYR A 100 -11.50 -1.94 9.07
N GLY A 101 -12.64 -2.51 8.73
CA GLY A 101 -13.86 -1.74 8.45
C GLY A 101 -13.63 -0.72 7.32
N ASN A 102 -13.90 0.55 7.60
CA ASN A 102 -13.66 1.68 6.68
C ASN A 102 -12.24 2.29 6.79
N ARG A 103 -11.28 1.56 7.36
CA ARG A 103 -9.90 2.03 7.56
C ARG A 103 -8.90 1.18 6.81
N LEU A 104 -7.91 1.82 6.20
CA LEU A 104 -6.69 1.19 5.72
C LEU A 104 -5.56 1.42 6.72
N VAL A 105 -4.89 0.35 7.08
CA VAL A 105 -3.74 0.36 7.99
C VAL A 105 -2.49 0.15 7.16
N ILE A 106 -1.56 1.11 7.23
CA ILE A 106 -0.39 1.18 6.35
C ILE A 106 0.87 1.07 7.19
N GLY A 107 1.74 0.13 6.84
CA GLY A 107 3.08 0.00 7.40
C GLY A 107 4.13 0.65 6.49
N SER A 108 5.07 1.39 7.07
CA SER A 108 6.08 2.08 6.28
C SER A 108 7.50 2.00 6.86
N SER A 109 8.46 2.55 6.13
CA SER A 109 9.82 2.87 6.58
C SER A 109 9.97 4.40 6.75
N PRO A 110 10.51 4.95 7.85
CA PRO A 110 10.85 4.24 9.10
C PRO A 110 9.64 3.50 9.69
N ALA A 111 9.90 2.50 10.57
CA ALA A 111 8.84 1.64 11.07
C ALA A 111 7.76 2.44 11.82
N ARG A 112 6.63 2.61 11.16
CA ARG A 112 5.42 3.23 11.70
C ARG A 112 4.17 2.63 11.08
N ILE A 113 3.07 2.78 11.78
CA ILE A 113 1.74 2.42 11.33
C ILE A 113 0.93 3.70 11.15
N LEU A 114 0.27 3.82 10.02
CA LEU A 114 -0.67 4.90 9.70
C LEU A 114 -2.06 4.32 9.51
N VAL A 115 -3.07 5.02 9.95
CA VAL A 115 -4.47 4.67 9.75
C VAL A 115 -5.12 5.74 8.89
N TYR A 116 -5.61 5.34 7.73
CA TYR A 116 -6.34 6.17 6.79
C TYR A 116 -7.82 5.80 6.80
N ASN A 117 -8.69 6.76 7.01
CA ASN A 117 -10.13 6.58 6.97
C ASN A 117 -10.66 6.80 5.55
N LEU A 118 -11.34 5.80 4.99
CA LEU A 118 -11.88 5.83 3.63
C LEU A 118 -13.10 6.76 3.48
N GLU A 119 -13.87 6.99 4.55
CA GLU A 119 -15.04 7.87 4.52
C GLU A 119 -14.65 9.35 4.61
N THR A 120 -13.79 9.69 5.58
CA THR A 120 -13.33 11.08 5.76
C THR A 120 -12.21 11.47 4.82
N GLN A 121 -11.55 10.47 4.20
CA GLN A 121 -10.37 10.62 3.35
C GLN A 121 -9.18 11.29 4.07
N GLU A 122 -9.02 11.00 5.36
CA GLU A 122 -8.00 11.60 6.20
C GLU A 122 -7.19 10.54 6.96
N PHE A 123 -5.94 10.89 7.29
CA PHE A 123 -5.12 10.10 8.21
C PHE A 123 -5.53 10.42 9.66
N GLU A 124 -6.14 9.43 10.34
CA GLU A 124 -6.65 9.56 11.71
C GLU A 124 -5.57 9.32 12.77
N LYS A 125 -4.60 8.46 12.48
CA LYS A 125 -3.65 7.99 13.48
C LYS A 125 -2.28 7.69 12.88
N GLU A 126 -1.24 8.00 13.64
CA GLU A 126 0.14 7.59 13.40
C GLU A 126 0.73 6.97 14.67
N ILE A 127 1.26 5.76 14.55
CA ILE A 127 2.01 5.07 15.60
C ILE A 127 3.45 4.93 15.13
N ARG A 128 4.38 5.62 15.77
CA ARG A 128 5.80 5.60 15.45
C ARG A 128 6.51 4.57 16.31
N LEU A 129 7.19 3.63 15.67
CA LEU A 129 7.92 2.57 16.34
C LEU A 129 9.43 2.84 16.29
N GLU A 130 9.94 3.38 15.17
CA GLU A 130 11.35 3.63 14.97
C GLU A 130 11.56 4.86 14.04
N GLN A 131 12.74 5.46 14.05
CA GLN A 131 13.10 6.60 13.20
C GLN A 131 14.11 6.24 12.10
N ASP A 132 14.77 5.09 12.22
CA ASP A 132 15.75 4.63 11.26
C ASP A 132 15.04 4.04 10.03
N ILE A 133 15.36 4.54 8.85
CA ILE A 133 14.71 4.11 7.59
C ILE A 133 14.97 2.65 7.23
N ARG A 134 15.99 2.02 7.83
CA ARG A 134 16.27 0.59 7.65
C ARG A 134 15.24 -0.31 8.33
N HIS A 135 14.50 0.21 9.29
CA HIS A 135 13.40 -0.49 9.92
C HIS A 135 12.10 -0.21 9.15
N ALA A 136 11.47 -1.26 8.66
CA ALA A 136 10.24 -1.16 7.87
C ALA A 136 9.22 -2.21 8.31
N ILE A 137 7.95 -1.86 8.21
CA ILE A 137 6.84 -2.80 8.37
C ILE A 137 6.48 -3.32 6.97
N HIS A 138 6.76 -4.59 6.71
CA HIS A 138 6.55 -5.24 5.42
C HIS A 138 5.20 -5.92 5.26
N GLY A 139 4.59 -6.33 6.37
CA GLY A 139 3.29 -6.99 6.37
C GLY A 139 2.46 -6.51 7.55
N LEU A 140 1.16 -6.48 7.36
CA LEU A 140 0.15 -6.20 8.37
C LEU A 140 -1.00 -7.18 8.19
N GLU A 141 -1.52 -7.66 9.29
CA GLU A 141 -2.70 -8.51 9.33
C GLU A 141 -3.60 -8.02 10.48
N ILE A 142 -4.89 -7.99 10.23
CA ILE A 142 -5.88 -7.70 11.26
C ILE A 142 -6.39 -9.05 11.77
N LEU A 143 -6.21 -9.26 13.05
CA LEU A 143 -6.77 -10.41 13.74
C LEU A 143 -8.11 -9.99 14.34
N ASP A 144 -9.17 -10.70 13.98
CA ASP A 144 -10.46 -10.54 14.66
C ASP A 144 -10.30 -10.97 16.12
N GLU A 145 -10.89 -10.21 17.04
CA GLU A 145 -10.97 -10.64 18.42
C GLU A 145 -11.81 -11.93 18.48
N VAL A 146 -11.21 -12.98 19.02
CA VAL A 146 -11.86 -14.29 19.24
C VAL A 146 -12.81 -14.19 20.42
#